data_0565b61fccf6e449199f39b2481c281a
#
_entry.id   0565b61fccf6e449199f39b2481c281a
#
_cell.length_a   1.000
_cell.length_b   1.000
_cell.length_c   1.000
_cell.angle_alpha   90.00
_cell.angle_beta   90.00
_cell.angle_gamma   90.00
#
_symmetry.space_group_name_H-M   'P 1'
#
loop_
_entity.id
_entity.type
_entity.pdbx_description
1 polymer ?
#
loop_
_entity_poly.entity_id
_entity_poly.type
_entity_poly.pdbx_seq_one_letter_code
_entity_poly.pdbx_strand_id
1 'polypeptide(L)'
;AMADNGTLAVVTEDPGSAARLRIYSSSMEEQLSWSLTTTDGTPLRMAFSPDGRRLAVAAVTVSGGQMVTNFYIVTLAQGDPVLVGSGSGAAQWLSWPSAQSVLALCDSRAVLYNASGGEKAAYDFTGQTLRDISVDASGNAALLLASGQLCQAVMLDRELNVEGTAQVQAANRIVRAGQSFYLLTDSGVECLSTDGTSQWQQSLSARPQGLLADRKQLLVFCGNTVQVLTPPEAETSASGNP
;
A
#
# COMPACT_ATOMS: atom_id res chain seq x y z
N ALA A 1 -4.32 13.99 -2.20
CA ALA A 1 -3.66 13.08 -3.17
C ALA A 1 -3.41 13.84 -4.47
N MET A 2 -2.37 13.46 -5.18
CA MET A 2 -2.03 14.06 -6.49
C MET A 2 -1.71 12.93 -7.46
N ALA A 3 -2.21 13.04 -8.68
CA ALA A 3 -1.90 12.13 -9.78
C ALA A 3 -0.69 12.62 -10.58
N ASP A 4 -0.05 11.72 -11.34
CA ASP A 4 1.14 12.05 -12.16
C ASP A 4 0.84 13.10 -13.25
N ASN A 5 -0.40 13.20 -13.71
CA ASN A 5 -0.86 14.22 -14.65
C ASN A 5 -1.14 15.59 -14.02
N GLY A 6 -0.85 15.76 -12.71
CA GLY A 6 -1.05 16.99 -11.96
C GLY A 6 -2.47 17.22 -11.42
N THR A 7 -3.40 16.26 -11.61
CA THR A 7 -4.74 16.31 -10.98
C THR A 7 -4.60 16.20 -9.47
N LEU A 8 -5.27 17.08 -8.72
CA LEU A 8 -5.17 17.21 -7.26
C LEU A 8 -6.52 16.91 -6.60
N ALA A 9 -6.54 16.03 -5.61
CA ALA A 9 -7.69 15.79 -4.73
C ALA A 9 -7.41 16.36 -3.33
N VAL A 10 -8.34 17.17 -2.83
CA VAL A 10 -8.25 17.87 -1.54
C VAL A 10 -9.51 17.57 -0.72
N VAL A 11 -9.34 17.29 0.56
CA VAL A 11 -10.45 17.17 1.52
C VAL A 11 -10.46 18.41 2.39
N THR A 12 -11.62 19.01 2.55
CA THR A 12 -11.84 20.18 3.41
C THR A 12 -12.98 19.90 4.38
N GLU A 13 -13.00 20.62 5.48
CA GLU A 13 -14.19 20.69 6.34
C GLU A 13 -15.35 21.33 5.57
N ASP A 14 -16.55 20.85 5.84
CA ASP A 14 -17.77 21.34 5.23
C ASP A 14 -18.89 21.40 6.28
N PRO A 15 -19.35 22.59 6.70
CA PRO A 15 -20.41 22.71 7.68
C PRO A 15 -21.67 21.96 7.26
N GLY A 16 -22.12 21.01 8.09
CA GLY A 16 -23.33 20.21 7.83
C GLY A 16 -23.07 18.90 7.07
N SER A 17 -21.82 18.58 6.73
CA SER A 17 -21.40 17.29 6.16
C SER A 17 -20.23 16.69 6.94
N ALA A 18 -19.86 15.45 6.66
CA ALA A 18 -18.67 14.83 7.26
C ALA A 18 -17.38 15.45 6.72
N ALA A 19 -17.35 15.76 5.43
CA ALA A 19 -16.25 16.41 4.75
C ALA A 19 -16.69 16.79 3.31
N ARG A 20 -15.86 17.60 2.64
CA ARG A 20 -15.99 17.86 1.20
C ARG A 20 -14.71 17.47 0.47
N LEU A 21 -14.84 16.58 -0.49
CA LEU A 21 -13.80 16.24 -1.44
C LEU A 21 -13.92 17.11 -2.67
N ARG A 22 -12.81 17.75 -3.07
CA ARG A 22 -12.72 18.51 -4.32
C ARG A 22 -11.58 17.99 -5.15
N ILE A 23 -11.79 17.93 -6.46
CA ILE A 23 -10.78 17.51 -7.43
C ILE A 23 -10.53 18.66 -8.39
N TYR A 24 -9.25 19.00 -8.54
CA TYR A 24 -8.79 20.08 -9.40
C TYR A 24 -7.93 19.53 -10.53
N SER A 25 -8.04 20.15 -11.71
CA SER A 25 -7.12 19.91 -12.82
C SER A 25 -5.70 20.42 -12.49
N SER A 26 -4.74 20.13 -13.35
CA SER A 26 -3.38 20.68 -13.27
C SER A 26 -3.35 22.21 -13.43
N SER A 27 -4.38 22.82 -14.04
CA SER A 27 -4.59 24.28 -14.11
C SER A 27 -5.35 24.85 -12.91
N MET A 28 -5.61 24.05 -11.86
CA MET A 28 -6.36 24.41 -10.65
C MET A 28 -7.83 24.76 -10.88
N GLU A 29 -8.42 24.26 -11.96
CA GLU A 29 -9.86 24.34 -12.19
C GLU A 29 -10.59 23.20 -11.47
N GLU A 30 -11.63 23.51 -10.71
CA GLU A 30 -12.43 22.51 -10.01
C GLU A 30 -13.20 21.64 -11.04
N GLN A 31 -12.88 20.35 -11.05
CA GLN A 31 -13.50 19.38 -11.95
C GLN A 31 -14.65 18.63 -11.27
N LEU A 32 -14.57 18.46 -9.94
CA LEU A 32 -15.54 17.72 -9.16
C LEU A 32 -15.57 18.21 -7.72
N SER A 33 -16.77 18.24 -7.14
CA SER A 33 -17.00 18.46 -5.72
C SER A 33 -18.00 17.43 -5.19
N TRP A 34 -17.62 16.72 -4.13
CA TRP A 34 -18.47 15.74 -3.46
C TRP A 34 -18.53 16.04 -1.96
N SER A 35 -19.74 16.36 -1.45
CA SER A 35 -20.00 16.49 -0.01
C SER A 35 -20.34 15.12 0.56
N LEU A 36 -19.45 14.61 1.41
CA LEU A 36 -19.65 13.33 2.07
C LEU A 36 -20.61 13.51 3.27
N THR A 37 -21.59 12.63 3.36
CA THR A 37 -22.48 12.54 4.51
C THR A 37 -21.82 11.80 5.67
N THR A 38 -22.43 11.80 6.84
CA THR A 38 -21.96 11.03 8.00
C THR A 38 -21.97 9.53 7.74
N THR A 39 -22.85 9.04 6.84
CA THR A 39 -22.91 7.63 6.43
C THR A 39 -21.80 7.28 5.43
N ASP A 40 -21.41 8.23 4.57
CA ASP A 40 -20.25 8.05 3.69
C ASP A 40 -18.96 7.97 4.51
N GLY A 41 -18.85 8.80 5.54
CA GLY A 41 -17.70 8.89 6.43
C GLY A 41 -16.73 10.01 6.06
N THR A 42 -15.66 10.14 6.86
CA THR A 42 -14.60 11.12 6.64
C THR A 42 -13.45 10.46 5.86
N PRO A 43 -12.99 11.02 4.74
CA PRO A 43 -11.88 10.49 3.96
C PRO A 43 -10.59 10.41 4.78
N LEU A 44 -10.00 9.22 4.86
CA LEU A 44 -8.77 8.93 5.59
C LEU A 44 -7.61 8.66 4.64
N ARG A 45 -7.88 8.01 3.50
CA ARG A 45 -6.90 7.69 2.45
C ARG A 45 -7.49 7.98 1.09
N MET A 46 -6.63 8.41 0.18
CA MET A 46 -7.00 8.64 -1.22
C MET A 46 -5.82 8.25 -2.12
N ALA A 47 -6.12 7.63 -3.25
CA ALA A 47 -5.15 7.25 -4.26
C ALA A 47 -5.74 7.42 -5.66
N PHE A 48 -5.00 8.08 -6.56
CA PHE A 48 -5.36 8.12 -7.97
C PHE A 48 -4.96 6.84 -8.68
N SER A 49 -5.76 6.44 -9.67
CA SER A 49 -5.38 5.38 -10.60
C SER A 49 -4.16 5.78 -11.43
N PRO A 50 -3.38 4.81 -11.96
CA PRO A 50 -2.18 5.12 -12.74
C PRO A 50 -2.42 6.02 -13.97
N ASP A 51 -3.63 5.98 -14.53
CA ASP A 51 -4.04 6.85 -15.65
C ASP A 51 -4.59 8.22 -15.20
N GLY A 52 -4.69 8.47 -13.89
CA GLY A 52 -5.21 9.70 -13.29
C GLY A 52 -6.69 9.96 -13.54
N ARG A 53 -7.45 8.98 -14.04
CA ARG A 53 -8.87 9.15 -14.42
C ARG A 53 -9.85 8.78 -13.31
N ARG A 54 -9.37 8.07 -12.28
CA ARG A 54 -10.17 7.62 -11.15
C ARG A 54 -9.46 7.94 -9.86
N LEU A 55 -10.26 8.18 -8.82
CA LEU A 55 -9.78 8.34 -7.46
C LEU A 55 -10.43 7.28 -6.57
N ALA A 56 -9.63 6.49 -5.88
CA ALA A 56 -10.10 5.67 -4.78
C ALA A 56 -10.09 6.50 -3.50
N VAL A 57 -11.15 6.36 -2.70
CA VAL A 57 -11.33 7.06 -1.43
C VAL A 57 -11.69 6.02 -0.36
N ALA A 58 -10.95 5.96 0.71
CA ALA A 58 -11.29 5.22 1.91
C ALA A 58 -11.81 6.23 2.97
N ALA A 59 -13.09 6.17 3.27
CA ALA A 59 -13.76 7.06 4.22
C ALA A 59 -14.21 6.29 5.46
N VAL A 60 -13.79 6.75 6.64
CA VAL A 60 -14.10 6.11 7.91
C VAL A 60 -15.39 6.69 8.51
N THR A 61 -16.25 5.79 8.98
CA THR A 61 -17.49 6.13 9.71
C THR A 61 -17.65 5.22 10.92
N VAL A 62 -18.69 5.47 11.72
CA VAL A 62 -19.09 4.61 12.84
C VAL A 62 -20.45 4.01 12.53
N SER A 63 -20.54 2.68 12.51
CA SER A 63 -21.76 1.93 12.28
C SER A 63 -21.94 0.89 13.39
N GLY A 64 -23.08 0.89 14.08
CA GLY A 64 -23.32 -0.02 15.19
C GLY A 64 -22.32 0.11 16.35
N GLY A 65 -21.72 1.28 16.55
CA GLY A 65 -20.69 1.52 17.58
C GLY A 65 -19.29 1.02 17.20
N GLN A 66 -19.11 0.51 15.99
CA GLN A 66 -17.83 0.06 15.46
C GLN A 66 -17.34 0.96 14.35
N MET A 67 -16.02 1.11 14.26
CA MET A 67 -15.37 1.81 13.15
C MET A 67 -15.46 0.95 11.89
N VAL A 68 -15.91 1.57 10.79
CA VAL A 68 -16.02 0.95 9.47
C VAL A 68 -15.40 1.90 8.45
N THR A 69 -14.66 1.37 7.52
CA THR A 69 -14.17 2.13 6.35
C THR A 69 -14.97 1.73 5.12
N ASN A 70 -15.56 2.72 4.48
CA ASN A 70 -16.20 2.59 3.16
C ASN A 70 -15.19 2.92 2.07
N PHE A 71 -15.15 2.11 1.01
CA PHE A 71 -14.27 2.30 -0.14
C PHE A 71 -15.08 2.76 -1.34
N TYR A 72 -14.76 3.93 -1.85
CA TYR A 72 -15.41 4.52 -3.01
C TYR A 72 -14.43 4.65 -4.17
N ILE A 73 -14.96 4.57 -5.38
CA ILE A 73 -14.26 4.96 -6.60
C ILE A 73 -15.02 6.08 -7.27
N VAL A 74 -14.32 7.19 -7.51
CA VAL A 74 -14.83 8.35 -8.26
C VAL A 74 -14.19 8.33 -9.64
N THR A 75 -15.01 8.20 -10.70
CA THR A 75 -14.56 8.36 -12.08
C THR A 75 -14.73 9.81 -12.48
N LEU A 76 -13.64 10.52 -12.78
CA LEU A 76 -13.65 11.97 -12.98
C LEU A 76 -14.62 12.43 -14.09
N ALA A 77 -14.75 11.65 -15.16
CA ALA A 77 -15.66 11.97 -16.27
C ALA A 77 -17.15 11.80 -15.93
N GLN A 78 -17.48 10.97 -14.92
CA GLN A 78 -18.86 10.68 -14.52
C GLN A 78 -19.29 11.49 -13.30
N GLY A 79 -18.34 11.80 -12.41
CA GLY A 79 -18.58 12.63 -11.22
C GLY A 79 -19.15 11.89 -10.01
N ASP A 80 -19.89 10.81 -10.19
CA ASP A 80 -20.58 10.11 -9.11
C ASP A 80 -19.65 9.10 -8.41
N PRO A 81 -19.56 9.14 -7.05
CA PRO A 81 -18.84 8.14 -6.29
C PRO A 81 -19.59 6.80 -6.26
N VAL A 82 -18.90 5.71 -6.49
CA VAL A 82 -19.42 4.34 -6.41
C VAL A 82 -18.83 3.65 -5.20
N LEU A 83 -19.69 3.19 -4.28
CA LEU A 83 -19.27 2.33 -3.17
C LEU A 83 -18.89 0.95 -3.71
N VAL A 84 -17.63 0.55 -3.55
CA VAL A 84 -17.13 -0.73 -4.07
C VAL A 84 -16.98 -1.78 -2.99
N GLY A 85 -16.97 -1.39 -1.72
CA GLY A 85 -16.91 -2.29 -0.57
C GLY A 85 -16.73 -1.55 0.74
N SER A 86 -16.65 -2.31 1.82
CA SER A 86 -16.36 -1.79 3.17
C SER A 86 -15.51 -2.78 3.96
N GLY A 87 -14.82 -2.30 4.99
CA GLY A 87 -14.00 -3.10 5.89
C GLY A 87 -14.10 -2.62 7.32
N SER A 88 -13.83 -3.52 8.28
CA SER A 88 -13.76 -3.18 9.70
C SER A 88 -12.53 -2.31 9.99
N GLY A 89 -12.66 -1.37 10.94
CA GLY A 89 -11.58 -0.51 11.39
C GLY A 89 -11.22 0.60 10.40
N ALA A 90 -10.06 1.20 10.60
CA ALA A 90 -9.53 2.27 9.77
C ALA A 90 -8.67 1.73 8.63
N ALA A 91 -8.80 2.31 7.44
CA ALA A 91 -7.94 1.97 6.32
C ALA A 91 -6.48 2.30 6.63
N GLN A 92 -5.62 1.29 6.60
CA GLN A 92 -4.17 1.41 6.80
C GLN A 92 -3.44 1.68 5.48
N TRP A 93 -3.98 1.14 4.37
CA TRP A 93 -3.42 1.29 3.03
C TRP A 93 -4.52 1.40 1.98
N LEU A 94 -4.24 2.16 0.92
CA LEU A 94 -5.06 2.27 -0.28
C LEU A 94 -4.15 2.57 -1.47
N SER A 95 -4.22 1.75 -2.51
CA SER A 95 -3.46 1.94 -3.75
C SER A 95 -4.12 1.30 -4.95
N TRP A 96 -3.62 1.61 -6.15
CA TRP A 96 -4.05 1.02 -7.40
C TRP A 96 -2.92 0.11 -7.95
N PRO A 97 -2.96 -1.21 -7.72
CA PRO A 97 -2.02 -2.13 -8.36
C PRO A 97 -2.19 -2.21 -9.88
N SER A 98 -3.35 -1.82 -10.39
CA SER A 98 -3.62 -1.68 -11.83
C SER A 98 -4.72 -0.64 -12.06
N ALA A 99 -4.94 -0.21 -13.32
CA ALA A 99 -6.07 0.67 -13.64
C ALA A 99 -7.44 0.04 -13.36
N GLN A 100 -7.55 -1.27 -13.18
CA GLN A 100 -8.80 -2.00 -13.00
C GLN A 100 -9.03 -2.50 -11.56
N SER A 101 -8.09 -2.32 -10.65
CA SER A 101 -8.16 -2.87 -9.30
C SER A 101 -7.62 -1.92 -8.25
N VAL A 102 -8.28 -1.88 -7.10
CA VAL A 102 -7.87 -1.12 -5.91
C VAL A 102 -7.52 -2.10 -4.79
N LEU A 103 -6.33 -1.98 -4.23
CA LEU A 103 -5.90 -2.69 -3.04
C LEU A 103 -6.17 -1.82 -1.81
N ALA A 104 -6.95 -2.34 -0.88
CA ALA A 104 -7.26 -1.71 0.39
C ALA A 104 -6.91 -2.64 1.55
N LEU A 105 -6.35 -2.09 2.63
CA LEU A 105 -6.09 -2.83 3.86
C LEU A 105 -6.79 -2.15 5.03
N CYS A 106 -7.59 -2.94 5.75
CA CYS A 106 -8.21 -2.55 7.01
C CYS A 106 -7.92 -3.62 8.06
N ASP A 107 -7.65 -3.21 9.28
CA ASP A 107 -7.39 -4.07 10.45
C ASP A 107 -6.49 -5.28 10.11
N SER A 108 -7.10 -6.42 9.84
CA SER A 108 -6.45 -7.71 9.61
C SER A 108 -6.75 -8.30 8.23
N ARG A 109 -7.15 -7.47 7.25
CA ARG A 109 -7.54 -7.95 5.92
C ARG A 109 -7.03 -7.04 4.81
N ALA A 110 -6.39 -7.62 3.80
CA ALA A 110 -6.11 -7.00 2.52
C ALA A 110 -7.17 -7.44 1.52
N VAL A 111 -7.77 -6.50 0.80
CA VAL A 111 -8.84 -6.77 -0.18
C VAL A 111 -8.52 -6.10 -1.49
N LEU A 112 -8.66 -6.84 -2.57
CA LEU A 112 -8.56 -6.34 -3.94
C LEU A 112 -9.98 -6.16 -4.49
N TYR A 113 -10.37 -4.91 -4.73
CA TYR A 113 -11.66 -4.56 -5.33
C TYR A 113 -11.53 -4.33 -6.84
N ASN A 114 -12.56 -4.71 -7.59
CA ASN A 114 -12.69 -4.24 -8.96
C ASN A 114 -13.01 -2.74 -9.01
N ALA A 115 -12.47 -2.04 -9.98
CA ALA A 115 -12.80 -0.63 -10.19
C ALA A 115 -14.27 -0.38 -10.56
N SER A 116 -15.00 -1.39 -10.99
CA SER A 116 -16.46 -1.35 -11.25
C SER A 116 -17.31 -1.79 -10.05
N GLY A 117 -16.69 -2.15 -8.94
CA GLY A 117 -17.33 -2.63 -7.70
C GLY A 117 -17.12 -4.12 -7.46
N GLY A 118 -17.25 -4.49 -6.19
CA GLY A 118 -17.14 -5.87 -5.70
C GLY A 118 -15.71 -6.34 -5.42
N GLU A 119 -15.62 -7.26 -4.47
CA GLU A 119 -14.38 -7.92 -4.07
C GLU A 119 -13.93 -8.92 -5.14
N LYS A 120 -12.65 -8.86 -5.50
CA LYS A 120 -12.01 -9.77 -6.44
C LYS A 120 -11.20 -10.84 -5.73
N ALA A 121 -10.46 -10.45 -4.72
CA ALA A 121 -9.63 -11.33 -3.89
C ALA A 121 -9.41 -10.73 -2.51
N ALA A 122 -9.04 -11.58 -1.54
CA ALA A 122 -8.67 -11.13 -0.21
C ALA A 122 -7.58 -12.01 0.40
N TYR A 123 -6.81 -11.42 1.30
CA TYR A 123 -5.86 -12.09 2.17
C TYR A 123 -6.15 -11.69 3.62
N ASP A 124 -6.47 -12.68 4.46
CA ASP A 124 -6.76 -12.48 5.88
C ASP A 124 -5.52 -12.75 6.73
N PHE A 125 -5.16 -11.81 7.61
CA PHE A 125 -4.06 -11.94 8.57
C PHE A 125 -4.55 -11.72 10.01
N THR A 126 -5.72 -12.30 10.33
CA THR A 126 -6.36 -12.20 11.64
C THR A 126 -5.41 -12.63 12.77
N GLY A 127 -5.37 -11.86 13.84
CA GLY A 127 -4.46 -12.08 14.98
C GLY A 127 -3.07 -11.49 14.79
N GLN A 128 -2.80 -10.86 13.66
CA GLN A 128 -1.56 -10.14 13.35
C GLN A 128 -1.85 -8.66 13.14
N THR A 129 -0.84 -7.83 13.33
CA THR A 129 -0.92 -6.38 13.10
C THR A 129 -0.01 -6.00 11.93
N LEU A 130 -0.54 -5.25 10.97
CA LEU A 130 0.27 -4.70 9.89
C LEU A 130 1.27 -3.68 10.46
N ARG A 131 2.56 -3.90 10.24
CA ARG A 131 3.63 -2.93 10.55
C ARG A 131 3.98 -2.07 9.36
N ASP A 132 4.08 -2.71 8.20
CA ASP A 132 4.46 -2.02 6.96
C ASP A 132 3.96 -2.80 5.74
N ILE A 133 3.86 -2.09 4.62
CA ILE A 133 3.47 -2.66 3.34
C ILE A 133 4.25 -2.00 2.21
N SER A 134 4.61 -2.78 1.22
CA SER A 134 5.15 -2.31 -0.05
C SER A 134 4.36 -2.93 -1.20
N VAL A 135 4.03 -2.12 -2.20
CA VAL A 135 3.40 -2.58 -3.45
C VAL A 135 4.28 -2.16 -4.60
N ASP A 136 4.66 -3.10 -5.45
CA ASP A 136 5.50 -2.81 -6.62
C ASP A 136 4.69 -2.29 -7.82
N ALA A 137 5.39 -1.86 -8.87
CA ALA A 137 4.76 -1.35 -10.08
C ALA A 137 3.94 -2.42 -10.86
N SER A 138 4.14 -3.70 -10.57
CA SER A 138 3.38 -4.81 -11.14
C SER A 138 2.13 -5.15 -10.34
N GLY A 139 1.94 -4.49 -9.19
CA GLY A 139 0.81 -4.67 -8.30
C GLY A 139 0.97 -5.80 -7.27
N ASN A 140 2.16 -6.42 -7.20
CA ASN A 140 2.45 -7.40 -6.16
C ASN A 140 2.73 -6.69 -4.83
N ALA A 141 2.36 -7.32 -3.72
CA ALA A 141 2.51 -6.74 -2.40
C ALA A 141 3.47 -7.53 -1.51
N ALA A 142 4.08 -6.84 -0.57
CA ALA A 142 4.78 -7.43 0.56
C ALA A 142 4.25 -6.83 1.85
N LEU A 143 3.80 -7.68 2.76
CA LEU A 143 3.29 -7.27 4.07
C LEU A 143 4.31 -7.63 5.14
N LEU A 144 4.56 -6.71 6.06
CA LEU A 144 5.27 -6.99 7.30
C LEU A 144 4.24 -7.06 8.42
N LEU A 145 3.98 -8.25 8.90
CA LEU A 145 2.98 -8.54 9.92
C LEU A 145 3.65 -8.84 11.26
N ALA A 146 3.04 -8.41 12.37
CA ALA A 146 3.53 -8.65 13.71
C ALA A 146 2.52 -9.44 14.54
N SER A 147 3.02 -10.40 15.33
CA SER A 147 2.29 -11.11 16.38
C SER A 147 3.17 -11.13 17.64
N GLY A 148 2.86 -10.24 18.58
CA GLY A 148 3.72 -10.02 19.75
C GLY A 148 5.10 -9.47 19.35
N GLN A 149 6.16 -10.21 19.68
CA GLN A 149 7.54 -9.84 19.33
C GLN A 149 8.03 -10.44 18.01
N LEU A 150 7.24 -11.33 17.41
CA LEU A 150 7.58 -11.99 16.16
C LEU A 150 7.03 -11.16 14.99
N CYS A 151 7.80 -11.09 13.92
CA CYS A 151 7.39 -10.53 12.65
C CYS A 151 7.39 -11.61 11.57
N GLN A 152 6.51 -11.45 10.62
CA GLN A 152 6.43 -12.30 9.44
C GLN A 152 6.38 -11.39 8.21
N ALA A 153 7.24 -11.63 7.25
CA ALA A 153 7.09 -11.09 5.91
C ALA A 153 6.20 -12.03 5.10
N VAL A 154 5.20 -11.50 4.42
CA VAL A 154 4.29 -12.23 3.54
C VAL A 154 4.36 -11.60 2.15
N MET A 155 4.67 -12.40 1.16
CA MET A 155 4.79 -12.02 -0.23
C MET A 155 3.52 -12.45 -0.95
N LEU A 156 2.86 -11.48 -1.57
CA LEU A 156 1.60 -11.69 -2.30
C LEU A 156 1.78 -11.30 -3.77
N ASP A 157 1.23 -12.11 -4.66
CA ASP A 157 1.08 -11.70 -6.05
C ASP A 157 -0.02 -10.62 -6.21
N ARG A 158 -0.21 -10.12 -7.41
CA ARG A 158 -1.21 -9.10 -7.73
C ARG A 158 -2.67 -9.55 -7.56
N GLU A 159 -2.91 -10.85 -7.44
CA GLU A 159 -4.20 -11.48 -7.12
C GLU A 159 -4.34 -11.82 -5.62
N LEU A 160 -3.39 -11.41 -4.78
CA LEU A 160 -3.28 -11.68 -3.34
C LEU A 160 -3.06 -13.17 -2.99
N ASN A 161 -2.57 -13.99 -3.91
CA ASN A 161 -2.09 -15.33 -3.58
C ASN A 161 -0.72 -15.23 -2.88
N VAL A 162 -0.49 -16.09 -1.89
CA VAL A 162 0.77 -16.14 -1.17
C VAL A 162 1.85 -16.77 -2.05
N GLU A 163 2.88 -16.01 -2.39
CA GLU A 163 4.08 -16.50 -3.09
C GLU A 163 5.10 -17.08 -2.10
N GLY A 164 5.16 -16.51 -0.89
CA GLY A 164 6.06 -16.99 0.15
C GLY A 164 5.87 -16.27 1.47
N THR A 165 6.46 -16.82 2.51
CA THR A 165 6.47 -16.25 3.86
C THR A 165 7.83 -16.46 4.51
N ALA A 166 8.30 -15.50 5.30
CA ALA A 166 9.50 -15.59 6.10
C ALA A 166 9.25 -15.11 7.53
N GLN A 167 9.73 -15.87 8.51
CA GLN A 167 9.83 -15.37 9.88
C GLN A 167 11.01 -14.43 9.95
N VAL A 168 10.80 -13.21 10.42
CA VAL A 168 11.82 -12.17 10.48
C VAL A 168 11.90 -11.61 11.90
N GLN A 169 13.10 -11.32 12.36
CA GLN A 169 13.31 -10.73 13.68
C GLN A 169 13.33 -9.21 13.56
N ALA A 170 12.49 -8.55 14.34
CA ALA A 170 12.54 -7.09 14.59
C ALA A 170 12.66 -6.19 13.34
N ALA A 171 12.00 -6.56 12.24
CA ALA A 171 11.95 -5.70 11.07
C ALA A 171 10.93 -4.55 11.27
N ASN A 172 11.28 -3.35 10.75
CA ASN A 172 10.48 -2.14 10.87
C ASN A 172 9.88 -1.69 9.54
N ARG A 173 10.51 -2.06 8.42
CA ARG A 173 10.07 -1.73 7.06
C ARG A 173 10.27 -2.93 6.15
N ILE A 174 9.42 -2.99 5.12
CA ILE A 174 9.55 -3.93 4.02
C ILE A 174 9.42 -3.18 2.69
N VAL A 175 10.31 -3.47 1.74
CA VAL A 175 10.25 -2.90 0.39
C VAL A 175 10.40 -4.03 -0.61
N ARG A 176 9.46 -4.14 -1.55
CA ARG A 176 9.54 -5.04 -2.70
C ARG A 176 10.18 -4.34 -3.88
N ALA A 177 11.16 -4.97 -4.50
CA ALA A 177 11.77 -4.52 -5.75
C ALA A 177 12.00 -5.71 -6.68
N GLY A 178 11.07 -5.91 -7.61
CA GLY A 178 11.07 -7.07 -8.52
C GLY A 178 10.85 -8.39 -7.78
N GLN A 179 11.82 -9.29 -7.87
CA GLN A 179 11.79 -10.62 -7.22
C GLN A 179 12.42 -10.62 -5.82
N SER A 180 12.87 -9.48 -5.34
CA SER A 180 13.53 -9.36 -4.05
C SER A 180 12.72 -8.52 -3.06
N PHE A 181 12.84 -8.84 -1.80
CA PHE A 181 12.26 -8.11 -0.67
C PHE A 181 13.37 -7.66 0.25
N TYR A 182 13.33 -6.40 0.63
CA TYR A 182 14.30 -5.81 1.52
C TYR A 182 13.62 -5.46 2.83
N LEU A 183 14.16 -5.99 3.90
CA LEU A 183 13.72 -5.72 5.26
C LEU A 183 14.69 -4.76 5.92
N LEU A 184 14.15 -3.71 6.54
CA LEU A 184 14.91 -2.83 7.40
C LEU A 184 14.75 -3.28 8.84
N THR A 185 15.87 -3.67 9.45
CA THR A 185 15.95 -4.01 10.88
C THR A 185 16.54 -2.85 11.67
N ASP A 186 16.64 -2.96 12.99
CA ASP A 186 17.30 -1.93 13.82
C ASP A 186 18.81 -1.80 13.55
N SER A 187 19.42 -2.81 12.95
CA SER A 187 20.89 -2.90 12.76
C SER A 187 21.31 -2.98 11.29
N GLY A 188 20.39 -3.12 10.35
CA GLY A 188 20.79 -3.32 8.96
C GLY A 188 19.66 -3.55 7.99
N VAL A 189 20.03 -4.07 6.83
CA VAL A 189 19.13 -4.47 5.76
C VAL A 189 19.32 -5.97 5.49
N GLU A 190 18.22 -6.67 5.31
CA GLU A 190 18.20 -8.06 4.86
C GLU A 190 17.44 -8.15 3.54
N CYS A 191 17.95 -8.93 2.60
CA CYS A 191 17.28 -9.26 1.34
C CYS A 191 16.75 -10.69 1.40
N LEU A 192 15.48 -10.84 1.08
CA LEU A 192 14.81 -12.13 0.92
C LEU A 192 14.41 -12.34 -0.53
N SER A 193 14.42 -13.59 -0.99
CA SER A 193 13.75 -14.03 -2.21
C SER A 193 12.23 -14.16 -2.02
N THR A 194 11.49 -14.39 -3.11
CA THR A 194 10.01 -14.55 -3.08
C THR A 194 9.55 -15.72 -2.22
N ASP A 195 10.34 -16.78 -2.08
CA ASP A 195 10.07 -17.92 -1.20
C ASP A 195 10.40 -17.65 0.28
N GLY A 196 10.95 -16.48 0.60
CA GLY A 196 11.32 -16.09 1.96
C GLY A 196 12.74 -16.49 2.38
N THR A 197 13.56 -17.02 1.46
CA THR A 197 14.94 -17.38 1.75
C THR A 197 15.81 -16.13 1.84
N SER A 198 16.62 -16.01 2.92
CA SER A 198 17.60 -14.93 3.06
C SER A 198 18.70 -15.05 2.02
N GLN A 199 18.87 -14.03 1.20
CA GLN A 199 19.86 -13.97 0.13
C GLN A 199 21.09 -13.16 0.51
N TRP A 200 20.89 -12.14 1.30
CA TRP A 200 21.94 -11.19 1.64
C TRP A 200 21.59 -10.37 2.88
N GLN A 201 22.59 -10.02 3.66
CA GLN A 201 22.46 -9.14 4.82
C GLN A 201 23.59 -8.12 4.85
N GLN A 202 23.26 -6.89 5.23
CA GLN A 202 24.22 -5.81 5.41
C GLN A 202 23.97 -5.10 6.74
N SER A 203 24.95 -5.19 7.65
CA SER A 203 24.93 -4.40 8.88
C SER A 203 25.26 -2.94 8.58
N LEU A 204 24.62 -2.05 9.32
CA LEU A 204 24.79 -0.60 9.22
C LEU A 204 25.43 -0.07 10.51
N SER A 205 26.27 0.95 10.37
CA SER A 205 26.94 1.59 11.51
C SER A 205 26.05 2.52 12.34
N ALA A 206 24.90 2.94 11.75
CA ALA A 206 23.92 3.78 12.40
C ALA A 206 22.52 3.18 12.23
N ARG A 207 21.65 3.44 13.20
CA ARG A 207 20.26 2.95 13.18
C ARG A 207 19.51 3.50 11.97
N PRO A 208 19.02 2.64 11.08
CA PRO A 208 18.29 3.08 9.91
C PRO A 208 16.85 3.48 10.26
N GLN A 209 16.30 4.45 9.52
CA GLN A 209 14.96 5.01 9.72
C GLN A 209 14.04 4.81 8.52
N GLY A 210 14.61 4.65 7.33
CA GLY A 210 13.86 4.48 6.09
C GLY A 210 14.64 3.71 5.05
N LEU A 211 13.89 3.10 4.13
CA LEU A 211 14.41 2.31 3.03
C LEU A 211 13.61 2.62 1.76
N LEU A 212 14.32 2.91 0.69
CA LEU A 212 13.78 2.91 -0.67
C LEU A 212 14.61 1.95 -1.51
N ALA A 213 13.96 1.22 -2.38
CA ALA A 213 14.63 0.28 -3.26
C ALA A 213 14.17 0.49 -4.71
N ASP A 214 15.11 0.41 -5.63
CA ASP A 214 14.86 0.14 -7.02
C ASP A 214 15.51 -1.20 -7.41
N ARG A 215 15.53 -1.54 -8.70
CA ARG A 215 16.09 -2.81 -9.16
C ARG A 215 17.62 -2.94 -8.98
N LYS A 216 18.33 -1.85 -8.72
CA LYS A 216 19.80 -1.81 -8.71
C LYS A 216 20.40 -1.29 -7.43
N GLN A 217 19.68 -0.46 -6.72
CA GLN A 217 20.20 0.25 -5.55
C GLN A 217 19.17 0.32 -4.41
N LEU A 218 19.69 0.33 -3.21
CA LEU A 218 18.93 0.61 -2.00
C LEU A 218 19.41 1.94 -1.42
N LEU A 219 18.48 2.82 -1.11
CA LEU A 219 18.75 4.04 -0.36
C LEU A 219 18.30 3.84 1.07
N VAL A 220 19.24 3.82 1.99
CA VAL A 220 18.98 3.64 3.42
C VAL A 220 19.21 4.97 4.14
N PHE A 221 18.17 5.46 4.78
CA PHE A 221 18.19 6.72 5.51
C PHE A 221 18.59 6.46 6.97
N CYS A 222 19.71 7.05 7.40
CA CYS A 222 20.28 6.91 8.75
C CYS A 222 20.47 8.31 9.34
N GLY A 223 19.49 8.82 10.09
CA GLY A 223 19.53 10.19 10.61
C GLY A 223 19.66 11.21 9.48
N ASN A 224 20.78 11.93 9.44
CA ASN A 224 21.06 12.98 8.43
C ASN A 224 21.87 12.47 7.23
N THR A 225 22.07 11.15 7.11
CA THR A 225 22.85 10.55 6.03
C THR A 225 22.01 9.56 5.24
N VAL A 226 22.35 9.40 3.97
CA VAL A 226 21.79 8.38 3.09
C VAL A 226 22.94 7.46 2.67
N GLN A 227 22.79 6.18 2.93
CA GLN A 227 23.69 5.17 2.43
C GLN A 227 23.11 4.55 1.17
N VAL A 228 23.93 4.43 0.14
CA VAL A 228 23.58 3.74 -1.10
C VAL A 228 24.21 2.34 -1.03
N LEU A 229 23.37 1.32 -1.05
CA LEU A 229 23.80 -0.07 -1.08
C LEU A 229 23.50 -0.66 -2.45
N THR A 230 24.40 -1.49 -2.96
CA THR A 230 24.18 -2.27 -4.17
C THR A 230 24.00 -3.72 -3.76
N PRO A 231 22.77 -4.26 -3.80
CA PRO A 231 22.55 -5.68 -3.54
C PRO A 231 23.34 -6.51 -4.54
N PRO A 232 23.81 -7.71 -4.17
CA PRO A 232 24.37 -8.63 -5.17
C PRO A 232 23.30 -8.92 -6.21
N GLU A 233 23.70 -8.96 -7.49
CA GLU A 233 22.80 -9.39 -8.55
C GLU A 233 22.31 -10.80 -8.20
N ALA A 234 20.97 -10.99 -8.20
CA ALA A 234 20.39 -12.31 -8.02
C ALA A 234 21.00 -13.20 -9.10
N GLU A 235 21.77 -14.20 -8.71
CA GLU A 235 22.28 -15.21 -9.66
C GLU A 235 21.04 -15.80 -10.34
N THR A 236 20.84 -15.41 -11.61
CA THR A 236 19.93 -16.14 -12.48
C THR A 236 20.49 -17.54 -12.54
N SER A 237 19.86 -18.47 -11.82
CA SER A 237 20.16 -19.89 -11.95
C SER A 237 19.98 -20.23 -13.42
N ALA A 238 21.09 -20.20 -14.14
CA ALA A 238 21.20 -20.80 -15.45
C ALA A 238 20.96 -22.29 -15.23
N SER A 239 19.71 -22.73 -15.42
CA SER A 239 19.41 -24.13 -15.62
C SER A 239 20.08 -24.54 -16.91
N GLY A 240 21.39 -24.80 -16.85
CA GLY A 240 22.08 -25.57 -17.81
C GLY A 240 21.54 -27.00 -17.77
N ASN A 241 20.76 -27.33 -18.74
CA ASN A 241 20.44 -28.73 -19.04
C ASN A 241 21.50 -29.22 -20.05
N PRO A 242 22.24 -30.31 -19.73
CA PRO A 242 23.09 -30.97 -20.73
C PRO A 242 22.26 -31.73 -21.75
#